data_d33bb21a6f5ca9071faf9d65cfcd603c
#
_entry.id   d33bb21a6f5ca9071faf9d65cfcd603c
#
_cell.length_a   1.000
_cell.length_b   1.000
_cell.length_c   1.000
_cell.angle_alpha   90.00
_cell.angle_beta   90.00
_cell.angle_gamma   90.00
#
_symmetry.space_group_name_H-M   'P 1'
#
loop_
_entity.id
_entity.type
_entity.pdbx_description
1 polymer ?
#
loop_
_entity_poly.entity_id
_entity_poly.type
_entity_poly.pdbx_seq_one_letter_code
_entity_poly.pdbx_strand_id
1 'polypeptide(L)'
;TPVEATDYAENVAAYKAQKRPFLSFMSGISAGACIALAFVFYTTTQTASAGAPWGLTKLVGGLVFSLGVIMVVILGSELFTSSTLTLVARVGGKITTTQMIRNWIVVYLGNFVGGLFIAAVIWFGGQTMAANGQWGLTILATAQHKIHHTWFEAFNLGILCNIMVWVAVWMSSSG
;
A
#
# COMPACT_ATOMS: atom_id res chain seq x y z
N THR A 1 -9.86 12.29 -22.62
CA THR A 1 -10.32 11.06 -23.32
C THR A 1 -9.61 9.82 -22.74
N PRO A 2 -10.13 8.58 -22.93
CA PRO A 2 -9.44 7.35 -22.47
C PRO A 2 -8.02 7.22 -23.04
N VAL A 3 -7.78 7.67 -24.24
CA VAL A 3 -6.45 7.65 -24.88
C VAL A 3 -5.48 8.58 -24.13
N GLU A 4 -5.88 9.81 -23.86
CA GLU A 4 -5.07 10.77 -23.10
C GLU A 4 -4.75 10.27 -21.69
N ALA A 5 -5.71 9.62 -21.02
CA ALA A 5 -5.48 9.01 -19.70
C ALA A 5 -4.44 7.89 -19.77
N THR A 6 -4.46 7.08 -20.82
CA THR A 6 -3.47 6.03 -21.06
C THR A 6 -2.08 6.62 -21.30
N ASP A 7 -1.96 7.60 -22.17
CA ASP A 7 -0.69 8.28 -22.47
C ASP A 7 -0.12 8.94 -21.21
N TYR A 8 -0.98 9.58 -20.40
CA TYR A 8 -0.57 10.16 -19.14
C TYR A 8 -0.03 9.08 -18.16
N ALA A 9 -0.78 7.98 -18.00
CA ALA A 9 -0.37 6.91 -17.12
C ALA A 9 0.96 6.27 -17.55
N GLU A 10 1.17 6.05 -18.85
CA GLU A 10 2.45 5.56 -19.38
C GLU A 10 3.61 6.51 -19.11
N ASN A 11 3.40 7.82 -19.26
CA ASN A 11 4.44 8.82 -19.02
C ASN A 11 4.80 8.92 -17.54
N VAL A 12 3.81 8.90 -16.65
CA VAL A 12 4.03 8.85 -15.19
C VAL A 12 4.77 7.58 -14.79
N ALA A 13 4.38 6.44 -15.33
CA ALA A 13 5.02 5.16 -15.08
C ALA A 13 6.49 5.14 -15.57
N ALA A 14 6.75 5.70 -16.76
CA ALA A 14 8.10 5.83 -17.29
C ALA A 14 8.96 6.75 -16.41
N TYR A 15 8.44 7.89 -16.00
CA TYR A 15 9.12 8.81 -15.08
C TYR A 15 9.51 8.12 -13.77
N LYS A 16 8.59 7.36 -13.15
CA LYS A 16 8.86 6.60 -11.91
C LYS A 16 9.99 5.60 -12.10
N ALA A 17 9.96 4.81 -13.18
CA ALA A 17 10.98 3.79 -13.44
C ALA A 17 12.37 4.36 -13.77
N GLN A 18 12.45 5.59 -14.27
CA GLN A 18 13.69 6.29 -14.63
C GLN A 18 14.26 7.14 -13.50
N LYS A 19 13.48 7.38 -12.45
CA LYS A 19 13.89 8.15 -11.28
C LYS A 19 15.16 7.56 -10.63
N ARG A 20 15.95 8.40 -9.98
CA ARG A 20 17.14 7.97 -9.23
C ARG A 20 16.75 6.99 -8.12
N PRO A 21 17.41 5.83 -7.99
CA PRO A 21 17.03 4.80 -7.02
C PRO A 21 16.93 5.30 -5.58
N PHE A 22 17.84 6.19 -5.16
CA PHE A 22 17.80 6.78 -3.83
C PHE A 22 16.53 7.61 -3.58
N LEU A 23 16.08 8.39 -4.55
CA LEU A 23 14.84 9.17 -4.44
C LEU A 23 13.61 8.27 -4.41
N SER A 24 13.59 7.20 -5.23
CA SER A 24 12.52 6.21 -5.19
C SER A 24 12.49 5.46 -3.84
N PHE A 25 13.65 5.17 -3.27
CA PHE A 25 13.74 4.54 -1.95
C PHE A 25 13.17 5.44 -0.84
N MET A 26 13.60 6.71 -0.78
CA MET A 26 13.09 7.69 0.20
C MET A 26 11.59 7.93 0.05
N SER A 27 11.11 8.06 -1.19
CA SER A 27 9.70 8.16 -1.52
C SER A 27 8.93 6.89 -1.12
N GLY A 28 9.55 5.72 -1.28
CA GLY A 28 9.02 4.45 -0.80
C GLY A 28 8.89 4.38 0.72
N ILE A 29 9.88 4.87 1.48
CA ILE A 29 9.79 4.94 2.95
C ILE A 29 8.57 5.77 3.36
N SER A 30 8.38 6.94 2.76
CA SER A 30 7.23 7.80 3.03
C SER A 30 5.90 7.07 2.75
N ALA A 31 5.78 6.41 1.61
CA ALA A 31 4.58 5.65 1.26
C ALA A 31 4.31 4.50 2.23
N GLY A 32 5.35 3.73 2.58
CA GLY A 32 5.25 2.64 3.55
C GLY A 32 4.78 3.11 4.92
N ALA A 33 5.31 4.25 5.39
CA ALA A 33 4.87 4.88 6.64
C ALA A 33 3.40 5.31 6.58
N CYS A 34 2.96 5.94 5.49
CA CYS A 34 1.56 6.35 5.32
C CYS A 34 0.59 5.16 5.37
N ILE A 35 0.92 4.07 4.67
CA ILE A 35 0.09 2.85 4.68
C ILE A 35 0.10 2.18 6.06
N ALA A 36 1.24 2.15 6.73
CA ALA A 36 1.32 1.61 8.09
C ALA A 36 0.46 2.42 9.09
N LEU A 37 0.48 3.77 9.00
CA LEU A 37 -0.42 4.62 9.78
C LEU A 37 -1.89 4.33 9.50
N ALA A 38 -2.28 4.18 8.24
CA ALA A 38 -3.65 3.79 7.89
C ALA A 38 -4.02 2.42 8.48
N PHE A 39 -3.07 1.49 8.53
CA PHE A 39 -3.28 0.18 9.15
C PHE A 39 -3.44 0.27 10.68
N VAL A 40 -2.82 1.25 11.33
CA VAL A 40 -3.07 1.56 12.76
C VAL A 40 -4.53 1.94 12.97
N PHE A 41 -5.08 2.84 12.16
CA PHE A 41 -6.49 3.24 12.23
C PHE A 41 -7.43 2.06 11.91
N TYR A 42 -7.10 1.28 10.88
CA TYR A 42 -7.83 0.06 10.57
C TYR A 42 -7.86 -0.90 11.78
N THR A 43 -6.71 -1.19 12.37
CA THR A 43 -6.60 -2.07 13.54
C THR A 43 -7.44 -1.55 14.69
N THR A 44 -7.44 -0.23 14.91
CA THR A 44 -8.26 0.40 15.96
C THR A 44 -9.75 0.15 15.75
N THR A 45 -10.25 0.22 14.51
CA THR A 45 -11.67 -0.08 14.21
C THR A 45 -12.01 -1.56 14.33
N GLN A 46 -11.04 -2.46 14.21
CA GLN A 46 -11.24 -3.90 14.38
C GLN A 46 -11.13 -4.34 15.85
N THR A 47 -10.51 -3.51 16.70
CA THR A 47 -10.29 -3.83 18.12
C THR A 47 -11.61 -3.83 18.88
N ALA A 48 -11.82 -4.83 19.72
CA ALA A 48 -13.02 -5.00 20.55
C ALA A 48 -14.36 -4.94 19.77
N SER A 49 -14.34 -5.31 18.49
CA SER A 49 -15.52 -5.29 17.62
C SER A 49 -16.42 -6.53 17.74
N ALA A 50 -16.15 -7.39 18.73
CA ALA A 50 -16.95 -8.58 19.00
C ALA A 50 -18.40 -8.18 19.35
N GLY A 51 -19.38 -8.45 18.57
CA GLY A 51 -20.78 -8.03 18.75
C GLY A 51 -21.23 -6.93 17.77
N ALA A 52 -20.31 -6.27 17.07
CA ALA A 52 -20.68 -5.41 15.95
C ALA A 52 -20.91 -6.23 14.67
N PRO A 53 -21.85 -5.81 13.80
CA PRO A 53 -22.05 -6.48 12.51
C PRO A 53 -20.74 -6.49 11.70
N TRP A 54 -20.30 -7.67 11.26
CA TRP A 54 -19.04 -7.85 10.56
C TRP A 54 -18.87 -6.91 9.36
N GLY A 55 -19.91 -6.77 8.52
CA GLY A 55 -19.87 -5.89 7.36
C GLY A 55 -19.68 -4.43 7.70
N LEU A 56 -20.31 -3.94 8.78
CA LEU A 56 -20.14 -2.56 9.25
C LEU A 56 -18.71 -2.32 9.75
N THR A 57 -18.16 -3.24 10.52
CA THR A 57 -16.77 -3.17 11.00
C THR A 57 -15.78 -3.11 9.84
N LYS A 58 -16.00 -3.93 8.80
CA LYS A 58 -15.16 -3.93 7.59
C LYS A 58 -15.32 -2.65 6.76
N LEU A 59 -16.54 -2.13 6.65
CA LEU A 59 -16.81 -0.87 5.96
C LEU A 59 -16.07 0.30 6.63
N VAL A 60 -16.22 0.45 7.95
CA VAL A 60 -15.53 1.51 8.70
C VAL A 60 -14.02 1.34 8.61
N GLY A 61 -13.52 0.10 8.74
CA GLY A 61 -12.10 -0.20 8.56
C GLY A 61 -11.56 0.19 7.18
N GLY A 62 -12.32 -0.10 6.12
CA GLY A 62 -11.97 0.30 4.76
C GLY A 62 -11.95 1.82 4.56
N LEU A 63 -12.94 2.53 5.12
CA LEU A 63 -13.01 3.99 5.06
C LEU A 63 -11.80 4.64 5.73
N VAL A 64 -11.43 4.22 6.95
CA VAL A 64 -10.25 4.80 7.62
C VAL A 64 -8.94 4.39 6.95
N PHE A 65 -8.86 3.19 6.37
CA PHE A 65 -7.69 2.74 5.63
C PHE A 65 -7.44 3.56 4.36
N SER A 66 -8.49 4.07 3.72
CA SER A 66 -8.36 4.90 2.52
C SER A 66 -7.50 6.15 2.74
N LEU A 67 -7.42 6.65 3.99
CA LEU A 67 -6.54 7.77 4.36
C LEU A 67 -5.08 7.52 3.96
N GLY A 68 -4.57 6.29 4.09
CA GLY A 68 -3.21 5.95 3.69
C GLY A 68 -2.98 6.11 2.20
N VAL A 69 -3.92 5.65 1.39
CA VAL A 69 -3.83 5.79 -0.08
C VAL A 69 -3.94 7.27 -0.48
N ILE A 70 -4.82 8.02 0.16
CA ILE A 70 -4.97 9.48 -0.07
C ILE A 70 -3.66 10.19 0.26
N MET A 71 -3.04 9.91 1.41
CA MET A 71 -1.74 10.49 1.77
C MET A 71 -0.65 10.15 0.75
N VAL A 72 -0.55 8.89 0.33
CA VAL A 72 0.43 8.45 -0.67
C VAL A 72 0.25 9.21 -1.99
N VAL A 73 -0.99 9.38 -2.45
CA VAL A 73 -1.30 10.08 -3.72
C VAL A 73 -0.97 11.57 -3.60
N ILE A 74 -1.43 12.24 -2.54
CA ILE A 74 -1.19 13.68 -2.32
C ILE A 74 0.31 13.99 -2.17
N LEU A 75 1.05 13.14 -1.46
CA LEU A 75 2.51 13.30 -1.29
C LEU A 75 3.30 12.91 -2.55
N GLY A 76 2.67 12.32 -3.56
CA GLY A 76 3.36 11.79 -4.74
C GLY A 76 4.36 10.68 -4.38
N SER A 77 4.11 9.94 -3.29
CA SER A 77 4.98 8.90 -2.78
C SER A 77 4.86 7.60 -3.59
N GLU A 78 5.94 6.81 -3.62
CA GLU A 78 5.99 5.59 -4.41
C GLU A 78 5.56 4.37 -3.57
N LEU A 79 4.37 3.85 -3.87
CA LEU A 79 3.87 2.62 -3.28
C LEU A 79 4.11 1.45 -4.25
N PHE A 80 4.59 0.31 -3.77
CA PHE A 80 4.92 -0.85 -4.59
C PHE A 80 3.75 -1.30 -5.47
N THR A 81 2.54 -1.39 -4.92
CA THR A 81 1.33 -1.77 -5.66
C THR A 81 1.01 -0.82 -6.81
N SER A 82 1.27 0.49 -6.66
CA SER A 82 1.14 1.44 -7.78
C SER A 82 2.34 1.40 -8.74
N SER A 83 3.51 1.02 -8.26
CA SER A 83 4.71 0.89 -9.09
C SER A 83 4.64 -0.28 -10.05
N THR A 84 3.80 -1.29 -9.79
CA THR A 84 3.56 -2.39 -10.73
C THR A 84 2.91 -1.91 -12.03
N LEU A 85 2.24 -0.74 -12.04
CA LEU A 85 1.77 -0.06 -13.26
C LEU A 85 2.90 0.33 -14.24
N THR A 86 4.18 0.33 -13.81
CA THR A 86 5.30 0.54 -14.73
C THR A 86 5.37 -0.53 -15.83
N LEU A 87 4.65 -1.65 -15.66
CA LEU A 87 4.45 -2.64 -16.69
C LEU A 87 3.81 -2.04 -17.96
N VAL A 88 2.88 -1.10 -17.82
CA VAL A 88 2.23 -0.41 -18.94
C VAL A 88 3.28 0.35 -19.75
N ALA A 89 4.15 1.12 -19.10
CA ALA A 89 5.25 1.82 -19.77
C ALA A 89 6.29 0.85 -20.39
N ARG A 90 6.46 -0.35 -19.81
CA ARG A 90 7.32 -1.39 -20.39
C ARG A 90 6.72 -1.97 -21.67
N VAL A 91 5.41 -2.23 -21.68
CA VAL A 91 4.69 -2.72 -22.88
C VAL A 91 4.67 -1.65 -23.97
N GLY A 92 4.47 -0.37 -23.61
CA GLY A 92 4.56 0.78 -24.51
C GLY A 92 5.98 1.11 -24.99
N GLY A 93 7.00 0.33 -24.58
CA GLY A 93 8.38 0.52 -25.04
C GLY A 93 9.14 1.72 -24.45
N LYS A 94 8.55 2.42 -23.46
CA LYS A 94 9.13 3.65 -22.87
C LYS A 94 10.24 3.36 -21.85
N ILE A 95 10.31 2.16 -21.31
CA ILE A 95 11.32 1.72 -20.33
C ILE A 95 11.83 0.31 -20.61
N THR A 96 13.00 0.00 -20.06
CA THR A 96 13.56 -1.36 -20.11
C THR A 96 13.03 -2.22 -18.96
N THR A 97 13.09 -3.55 -19.13
CA THR A 97 12.74 -4.50 -18.06
C THR A 97 13.63 -4.29 -16.82
N THR A 98 14.90 -3.99 -17.01
CA THR A 98 15.84 -3.72 -15.92
C THR A 98 15.42 -2.48 -15.11
N GLN A 99 15.00 -1.41 -15.77
CA GLN A 99 14.50 -0.20 -15.09
C GLN A 99 13.24 -0.50 -14.29
N MET A 100 12.31 -1.28 -14.85
CA MET A 100 11.09 -1.71 -14.19
C MET A 100 11.38 -2.53 -12.92
N ILE A 101 12.17 -3.60 -13.04
CA ILE A 101 12.50 -4.48 -11.92
C ILE A 101 13.29 -3.73 -10.84
N ARG A 102 14.24 -2.90 -11.23
CA ARG A 102 14.98 -2.05 -10.30
C ARG A 102 14.05 -1.14 -9.48
N ASN A 103 13.10 -0.48 -10.15
CA ASN A 103 12.11 0.36 -9.46
C ASN A 103 11.27 -0.46 -8.47
N TRP A 104 10.78 -1.63 -8.87
CA TRP A 104 10.02 -2.51 -8.00
C TRP A 104 10.77 -2.91 -6.74
N ILE A 105 12.02 -3.36 -6.88
CA ILE A 105 12.85 -3.77 -5.74
C ILE A 105 13.09 -2.58 -4.81
N VAL A 106 13.49 -1.45 -5.35
CA VAL A 106 13.83 -0.25 -4.56
C VAL A 106 12.62 0.28 -3.80
N VAL A 107 11.48 0.38 -4.46
CA VAL A 107 10.24 0.85 -3.83
C VAL A 107 9.73 -0.15 -2.80
N TYR A 108 9.79 -1.46 -3.09
CA TYR A 108 9.41 -2.50 -2.13
C TYR A 108 10.23 -2.39 -0.84
N LEU A 109 11.56 -2.28 -0.96
CA LEU A 109 12.44 -2.11 0.20
C LEU A 109 12.17 -0.81 0.95
N GLY A 110 11.91 0.28 0.24
CA GLY A 110 11.50 1.54 0.85
C GLY A 110 10.20 1.41 1.65
N ASN A 111 9.17 0.82 1.05
CA ASN A 111 7.89 0.60 1.74
C ASN A 111 8.06 -0.29 2.98
N PHE A 112 8.90 -1.33 2.88
CA PHE A 112 9.19 -2.20 4.01
C PHE A 112 9.85 -1.44 5.17
N VAL A 113 10.86 -0.62 4.89
CA VAL A 113 11.54 0.21 5.90
C VAL A 113 10.57 1.20 6.54
N GLY A 114 9.72 1.87 5.74
CA GLY A 114 8.70 2.79 6.25
C GLY A 114 7.68 2.10 7.16
N GLY A 115 7.24 0.91 6.78
CA GLY A 115 6.34 0.07 7.59
C GLY A 115 6.99 -0.35 8.91
N LEU A 116 8.24 -0.81 8.88
CA LEU A 116 8.99 -1.19 10.08
C LEU A 116 9.21 0.01 11.01
N PHE A 117 9.48 1.19 10.48
CA PHE A 117 9.63 2.41 11.28
C PHE A 117 8.36 2.69 12.09
N ILE A 118 7.19 2.69 11.44
CA ILE A 118 5.91 2.90 12.14
C ILE A 118 5.63 1.77 13.14
N ALA A 119 5.91 0.52 12.80
CA ALA A 119 5.77 -0.60 13.72
C ALA A 119 6.62 -0.42 14.99
N ALA A 120 7.86 0.04 14.84
CA ALA A 120 8.74 0.37 15.97
C ALA A 120 8.19 1.50 16.82
N VAL A 121 7.72 2.60 16.20
CA VAL A 121 7.12 3.74 16.91
C VAL A 121 5.90 3.29 17.71
N ILE A 122 5.04 2.45 17.14
CA ILE A 122 3.85 1.90 17.81
C ILE A 122 4.25 1.02 19.00
N TRP A 123 5.24 0.16 18.81
CA TRP A 123 5.73 -0.72 19.86
C TRP A 123 6.31 0.06 21.05
N PHE A 124 7.23 0.96 20.78
CA PHE A 124 7.88 1.78 21.82
C PHE A 124 6.92 2.83 22.42
N GLY A 125 5.93 3.29 21.67
CA GLY A 125 4.88 4.18 22.12
C GLY A 125 3.81 3.51 23.00
N GLY A 126 3.87 2.18 23.19
CA GLY A 126 2.94 1.44 24.03
C GLY A 126 1.53 1.28 23.45
N GLN A 127 1.31 1.60 22.17
CA GLN A 127 0.00 1.47 21.51
C GLN A 127 -0.56 0.04 21.57
N THR A 128 0.31 -0.95 21.65
CA THR A 128 -0.09 -2.37 21.77
C THR A 128 -0.89 -2.66 23.02
N MET A 129 -0.75 -1.84 24.06
CA MET A 129 -1.48 -1.96 25.32
C MET A 129 -2.83 -1.24 25.32
N ALA A 130 -3.17 -0.52 24.24
CA ALA A 130 -4.46 0.16 24.12
C ALA A 130 -5.64 -0.83 24.25
N ALA A 131 -6.76 -0.35 24.79
CA ALA A 131 -7.94 -1.16 25.10
C ALA A 131 -7.58 -2.41 25.94
N ASN A 132 -6.78 -2.25 26.99
CA ASN A 132 -6.32 -3.33 27.88
C ASN A 132 -5.59 -4.47 27.11
N GLY A 133 -4.76 -4.12 26.15
CA GLY A 133 -3.99 -5.07 25.31
C GLY A 133 -4.76 -5.67 24.15
N GLN A 134 -6.06 -5.40 24.01
CA GLN A 134 -6.88 -5.94 22.92
C GLN A 134 -6.40 -5.46 21.54
N TRP A 135 -5.82 -4.27 21.47
CA TRP A 135 -5.27 -3.75 20.24
C TRP A 135 -4.08 -4.60 19.74
N GLY A 136 -3.16 -4.93 20.64
CA GLY A 136 -2.04 -5.83 20.32
C GLY A 136 -2.50 -7.23 19.92
N LEU A 137 -3.50 -7.79 20.60
CA LEU A 137 -4.11 -9.08 20.24
C LEU A 137 -4.75 -9.04 18.85
N THR A 138 -5.37 -7.92 18.48
CA THR A 138 -5.95 -7.73 17.13
C THR A 138 -4.88 -7.75 16.04
N ILE A 139 -3.71 -7.15 16.27
CA ILE A 139 -2.57 -7.24 15.34
C ILE A 139 -2.10 -8.70 15.20
N LEU A 140 -1.90 -9.39 16.31
CA LEU A 140 -1.45 -10.79 16.29
C LEU A 140 -2.43 -11.70 15.56
N ALA A 141 -3.73 -11.56 15.81
CA ALA A 141 -4.77 -12.32 15.12
C ALA A 141 -4.78 -12.02 13.61
N THR A 142 -4.61 -10.74 13.23
CA THR A 142 -4.53 -10.32 11.82
C THR A 142 -3.28 -10.90 11.14
N ALA A 143 -2.13 -10.89 11.81
CA ALA A 143 -0.89 -11.47 11.30
C ALA A 143 -1.03 -12.99 11.14
N GLN A 144 -1.55 -13.67 12.16
CA GLN A 144 -1.80 -15.10 12.12
C GLN A 144 -2.70 -15.49 10.95
N HIS A 145 -3.79 -14.78 10.72
CA HIS A 145 -4.68 -15.03 9.57
C HIS A 145 -3.92 -14.87 8.23
N LYS A 146 -3.00 -13.92 8.13
CA LYS A 146 -2.22 -13.70 6.91
C LYS A 146 -1.22 -14.82 6.61
N ILE A 147 -0.54 -15.34 7.62
CA ILE A 147 0.46 -16.41 7.43
C ILE A 147 -0.16 -17.79 7.20
N HIS A 148 -1.45 -17.96 7.50
CA HIS A 148 -2.18 -19.20 7.23
C HIS A 148 -2.73 -19.33 5.81
N HIS A 149 -2.65 -18.28 4.99
CA HIS A 149 -3.02 -18.39 3.58
C HIS A 149 -2.10 -19.37 2.85
N THR A 150 -2.68 -20.22 2.03
CA THR A 150 -1.91 -20.99 1.05
C THR A 150 -1.30 -20.03 0.02
N TRP A 151 -0.23 -20.48 -0.65
CA TRP A 151 0.40 -19.68 -1.71
C TRP A 151 -0.61 -19.24 -2.77
N PHE A 152 -1.51 -20.13 -3.17
CA PHE A 152 -2.52 -19.85 -4.19
C PHE A 152 -3.55 -18.79 -3.74
N GLU A 153 -4.02 -18.87 -2.50
CA GLU A 153 -4.91 -17.86 -1.91
C GLU A 153 -4.22 -16.50 -1.84
N ALA A 154 -3.00 -16.46 -1.31
CA ALA A 154 -2.22 -15.22 -1.19
C ALA A 154 -1.97 -14.59 -2.57
N PHE A 155 -1.68 -15.39 -3.59
CA PHE A 155 -1.47 -14.93 -4.96
C PHE A 155 -2.75 -14.29 -5.55
N ASN A 156 -3.90 -14.96 -5.44
CA ASN A 156 -5.16 -14.43 -5.97
C ASN A 156 -5.63 -13.18 -5.22
N LEU A 157 -5.50 -13.15 -3.89
CA LEU A 157 -5.78 -11.96 -3.09
C LEU A 157 -4.84 -10.80 -3.45
N GLY A 158 -3.59 -11.10 -3.77
CA GLY A 158 -2.63 -10.13 -4.28
C GLY A 158 -3.06 -9.51 -5.62
N ILE A 159 -3.54 -10.33 -6.55
CA ILE A 159 -4.11 -9.85 -7.83
C ILE A 159 -5.28 -8.90 -7.58
N LEU A 160 -6.26 -9.30 -6.77
CA LEU A 160 -7.43 -8.47 -6.46
C LEU A 160 -7.03 -7.14 -5.80
N CYS A 161 -6.10 -7.19 -4.85
CA CYS A 161 -5.58 -5.98 -4.19
C CYS A 161 -4.94 -5.02 -5.19
N ASN A 162 -4.08 -5.53 -6.08
CA ASN A 162 -3.40 -4.69 -7.08
C ASN A 162 -4.38 -4.09 -8.09
N ILE A 163 -5.38 -4.84 -8.55
CA ILE A 163 -6.42 -4.31 -9.44
C ILE A 163 -7.13 -3.12 -8.79
N MET A 164 -7.55 -3.26 -7.52
CA MET A 164 -8.23 -2.18 -6.81
C MET A 164 -7.35 -0.94 -6.65
N VAL A 165 -6.08 -1.11 -6.30
CA VAL A 165 -5.12 0.00 -6.17
C VAL A 165 -4.85 0.65 -7.52
N TRP A 166 -4.69 -0.13 -8.59
CA TRP A 166 -4.49 0.39 -9.93
C TRP A 166 -5.66 1.25 -10.39
N VAL A 167 -6.89 0.77 -10.22
CA VAL A 167 -8.09 1.54 -10.57
C VAL A 167 -8.13 2.84 -9.77
N ALA A 168 -7.89 2.80 -8.46
CA ALA A 168 -7.88 4.00 -7.63
C ALA A 168 -6.81 5.03 -8.07
N VAL A 169 -5.58 4.58 -8.34
CA VAL A 169 -4.49 5.45 -8.81
C VAL A 169 -4.78 5.98 -10.21
N TRP A 170 -5.31 5.14 -11.11
CA TRP A 170 -5.68 5.56 -12.46
C TRP A 170 -6.77 6.64 -12.44
N MET A 171 -7.81 6.43 -11.64
CA MET A 171 -8.90 7.41 -11.48
C MET A 171 -8.39 8.73 -10.88
N SER A 172 -7.48 8.69 -9.92
CA SER A 172 -6.91 9.90 -9.30
C SER A 172 -6.05 10.73 -10.26
N SER A 173 -5.53 10.11 -11.32
CA SER A 173 -4.71 10.78 -12.34
C SER A 173 -5.48 11.24 -13.56
N SER A 174 -6.76 10.88 -13.68
CA SER A 174 -7.62 11.23 -14.83
C SER A 174 -8.66 12.32 -14.53
N GLY A 175 -8.69 12.84 -13.30
CA GLY A 175 -9.44 14.03 -12.89
C GLY A 175 -8.54 15.22 -12.83
#